data_3ad5e81f3e08856ee282d2a1e8b4e3fd
#
_entry.id   3ad5e81f3e08856ee282d2a1e8b4e3fd
#
_cell.length_a   1.000
_cell.length_b   1.000
_cell.length_c   1.000
_cell.angle_alpha   90.00
_cell.angle_beta   90.00
_cell.angle_gamma   90.00
#
_symmetry.space_group_name_H-M   'P 1'
#
loop_
_entity.id
_entity.type
_entity.pdbx_description
1 polymer ?
#
loop_
_entity_poly.entity_id
_entity_poly.type
_entity_poly.pdbx_seq_one_letter_code
_entity_poly.pdbx_strand_id
1 'polypeptide(L)'
;KQFCTVLMDAMGQLFYSLSVAMGIMIAYGSYVSDDANLGKSINQIELFDTIVAFLAGVMIIPAVFVFMGRDGMTASGPSLMFVSLPKVFDSMGFAGNVIGAIFFAMVFFAALTSAVSIMEAIVSSFMDEFKLNRNKATAIETVIGIAVAVIVCLGYNKLLFDIKLPNGVHAQVLDIMDYVSNNVLMPIVSIGTCILIGWILKPKTVICLLYTSPSPRDRSVS
;
A
#
# COMPACT_ATOMS: atom_id res chain seq x y z
N LYS A 1 -14.31 15.36 -14.12
CA LYS A 1 -13.18 15.69 -13.23
C LYS A 1 -12.09 16.37 -14.05
N GLN A 2 -11.43 17.38 -13.50
CA GLN A 2 -10.30 18.02 -14.17
C GLN A 2 -9.15 17.02 -14.27
N PHE A 3 -8.44 17.01 -15.39
CA PHE A 3 -7.32 16.10 -15.66
C PHE A 3 -6.28 16.06 -14.53
N CYS A 4 -5.95 17.22 -13.96
CA CYS A 4 -5.02 17.31 -12.83
C CYS A 4 -5.47 16.52 -11.60
N THR A 5 -6.77 16.54 -11.27
CA THR A 5 -7.30 15.77 -10.12
C THR A 5 -7.16 14.27 -10.35
N VAL A 6 -7.48 13.81 -11.56
CA VAL A 6 -7.32 12.38 -11.92
C VAL A 6 -5.86 11.96 -11.86
N LEU A 7 -4.95 12.82 -12.33
CA LEU A 7 -3.52 12.55 -12.30
C LEU A 7 -2.99 12.46 -10.86
N MET A 8 -3.41 13.38 -9.99
CA MET A 8 -3.03 13.37 -8.57
C MET A 8 -3.56 12.14 -7.84
N ASP A 9 -4.82 11.76 -8.07
CA ASP A 9 -5.42 10.55 -7.50
C ASP A 9 -4.66 9.29 -7.97
N ALA A 10 -4.31 9.21 -9.24
CA ALA A 10 -3.55 8.10 -9.82
C ALA A 10 -2.12 8.02 -9.26
N MET A 11 -1.44 9.16 -9.09
CA MET A 11 -0.10 9.21 -8.48
C MET A 11 -0.14 8.78 -7.02
N GLY A 12 -1.12 9.24 -6.23
CA GLY A 12 -1.30 8.81 -4.85
C GLY A 12 -1.50 7.30 -4.74
N GLN A 13 -2.33 6.73 -5.62
CA GLN A 13 -2.55 5.29 -5.67
C GLN A 13 -1.27 4.52 -6.05
N LEU A 14 -0.48 5.03 -6.99
CA LEU A 14 0.78 4.41 -7.39
C LEU A 14 1.80 4.40 -6.24
N PHE A 15 1.95 5.52 -5.52
CA PHE A 15 2.84 5.60 -4.35
C PHE A 15 2.42 4.62 -3.26
N TYR A 16 1.11 4.50 -3.03
CA TYR A 16 0.57 3.55 -2.06
C TYR A 16 0.84 2.10 -2.46
N SER A 17 0.55 1.73 -3.70
CA SER A 17 0.73 0.36 -4.23
C SER A 17 2.20 -0.09 -4.16
N LEU A 18 3.12 0.78 -4.56
CA LEU A 18 4.56 0.51 -4.53
C LEU A 18 5.20 0.72 -3.15
N SER A 19 4.42 1.08 -2.13
CA SER A 19 4.91 1.39 -0.78
C SER A 19 6.02 2.47 -0.76
N VAL A 20 5.97 3.41 -1.70
CA VAL A 20 6.91 4.53 -1.79
C VAL A 20 6.57 5.57 -0.73
N ALA A 21 7.57 6.16 -0.10
CA ALA A 21 7.45 7.17 0.95
C ALA A 21 6.79 6.70 2.27
N MET A 22 6.59 5.39 2.45
CA MET A 22 6.07 4.79 3.70
C MET A 22 7.17 4.28 4.66
N GLY A 23 8.44 4.37 4.27
CA GLY A 23 9.55 3.82 5.05
C GLY A 23 9.76 2.30 4.88
N ILE A 24 8.79 1.56 4.31
CA ILE A 24 8.86 0.10 4.12
C ILE A 24 10.05 -0.29 3.25
N MET A 25 10.24 0.40 2.13
CA MET A 25 11.36 0.13 1.22
C MET A 25 12.71 0.47 1.85
N ILE A 26 12.79 1.44 2.77
CA ILE A 26 14.00 1.76 3.53
C ILE A 26 14.31 0.63 4.53
N ALA A 27 13.30 0.17 5.27
CA ALA A 27 13.44 -0.94 6.19
C ALA A 27 13.88 -2.23 5.46
N TYR A 28 13.25 -2.57 4.35
CA TYR A 28 13.64 -3.71 3.54
C TYR A 28 15.03 -3.56 2.91
N GLY A 29 15.38 -2.35 2.49
CA GLY A 29 16.73 -2.06 1.98
C GLY A 29 17.83 -2.38 2.98
N SER A 30 17.57 -2.28 4.29
CA SER A 30 18.53 -2.64 5.34
C SER A 30 18.73 -4.15 5.51
N TYR A 31 17.83 -4.97 4.98
CA TYR A 31 17.89 -6.45 5.04
C TYR A 31 18.34 -7.09 3.73
N VAL A 32 18.45 -6.32 2.66
CA VAL A 32 18.88 -6.85 1.35
C VAL A 32 20.34 -7.26 1.42
N SER A 33 20.66 -8.47 0.95
CA SER A 33 22.03 -8.93 0.86
C SER A 33 22.82 -8.17 -0.20
N ASP A 34 24.13 -8.01 0.02
CA ASP A 34 25.03 -7.29 -0.90
C ASP A 34 25.09 -7.92 -2.31
N ASP A 35 24.71 -9.20 -2.43
CA ASP A 35 24.66 -9.93 -3.71
C ASP A 35 23.39 -9.66 -4.55
N ALA A 36 22.40 -8.94 -4.01
CA ALA A 36 21.13 -8.73 -4.69
C ALA A 36 21.24 -7.64 -5.79
N ASN A 37 20.73 -7.96 -6.97
CA ASN A 37 20.63 -7.00 -8.06
C ASN A 37 19.39 -6.10 -7.87
N LEU A 38 19.57 -4.95 -7.22
CA LEU A 38 18.50 -4.00 -6.90
C LEU A 38 17.73 -3.55 -8.14
N GLY A 39 18.42 -3.24 -9.25
CA GLY A 39 17.78 -2.78 -10.48
C GLY A 39 16.83 -3.83 -11.07
N LYS A 40 17.23 -5.10 -11.05
CA LYS A 40 16.37 -6.20 -11.52
C LYS A 40 15.18 -6.40 -10.59
N SER A 41 15.38 -6.30 -9.28
CA SER A 41 14.30 -6.44 -8.30
C SER A 41 13.27 -5.33 -8.42
N ILE A 42 13.69 -4.07 -8.60
CA ILE A 42 12.80 -2.92 -8.80
C ILE A 42 11.95 -3.12 -10.05
N ASN A 43 12.57 -3.45 -11.19
CA ASN A 43 11.84 -3.68 -12.43
C ASN A 43 10.83 -4.83 -12.33
N GLN A 44 11.15 -5.88 -11.59
CA GLN A 44 10.22 -6.99 -11.36
C GLN A 44 9.02 -6.55 -10.50
N ILE A 45 9.25 -5.81 -9.43
CA ILE A 45 8.17 -5.29 -8.57
C ILE A 45 7.22 -4.41 -9.38
N GLU A 46 7.76 -3.44 -10.12
CA GLU A 46 6.98 -2.54 -10.97
C GLU A 46 6.15 -3.29 -12.02
N LEU A 47 6.78 -4.25 -12.71
CA LEU A 47 6.10 -5.05 -13.73
C LEU A 47 4.96 -5.89 -13.15
N PHE A 48 5.20 -6.60 -12.05
CA PHE A 48 4.18 -7.44 -11.42
C PHE A 48 3.05 -6.61 -10.82
N ASP A 49 3.35 -5.50 -10.15
CA ASP A 49 2.33 -4.58 -9.61
C ASP A 49 1.42 -4.07 -10.73
N THR A 50 2.01 -3.58 -11.81
CA THR A 50 1.26 -3.07 -12.97
C THR A 50 0.37 -4.15 -13.61
N ILE A 51 0.91 -5.36 -13.84
CA ILE A 51 0.15 -6.46 -14.44
C ILE A 51 -1.02 -6.86 -13.53
N VAL A 52 -0.78 -7.05 -12.23
CA VAL A 52 -1.82 -7.47 -11.29
C VAL A 52 -2.89 -6.40 -11.16
N ALA A 53 -2.51 -5.12 -11.05
CA ALA A 53 -3.46 -4.01 -10.97
C ALA A 53 -4.35 -3.93 -12.22
N PHE A 54 -3.76 -4.09 -13.41
CA PHE A 54 -4.52 -4.08 -14.67
C PHE A 54 -5.47 -5.28 -14.76
N LEU A 55 -5.01 -6.49 -14.47
CA LEU A 55 -5.84 -7.70 -14.51
C LEU A 55 -6.98 -7.63 -13.49
N ALA A 56 -6.72 -7.16 -12.27
CA ALA A 56 -7.75 -6.96 -11.25
C ALA A 56 -8.81 -5.96 -11.71
N GLY A 57 -8.40 -4.84 -12.30
CA GLY A 57 -9.32 -3.84 -12.86
C GLY A 57 -10.21 -4.41 -13.96
N VAL A 58 -9.62 -5.13 -14.92
CA VAL A 58 -10.36 -5.78 -16.03
C VAL A 58 -11.31 -6.87 -15.52
N MET A 59 -10.99 -7.54 -14.44
CA MET A 59 -11.84 -8.58 -13.85
C MET A 59 -12.97 -7.99 -13.00
N ILE A 60 -12.67 -7.08 -12.10
CA ILE A 60 -13.61 -6.57 -11.08
C ILE A 60 -14.60 -5.58 -11.69
N ILE A 61 -14.14 -4.63 -12.49
CA ILE A 61 -15.00 -3.55 -13.01
C ILE A 61 -16.14 -4.09 -13.88
N PRO A 62 -15.91 -4.96 -14.89
CA PRO A 62 -17.00 -5.53 -15.66
C PRO A 62 -17.93 -6.43 -14.83
N ALA A 63 -17.37 -7.21 -13.88
CA ALA A 63 -18.19 -8.04 -13.01
C ALA A 63 -19.18 -7.21 -12.18
N VAL A 64 -18.70 -6.15 -11.52
CA VAL A 64 -19.57 -5.24 -10.76
C VAL A 64 -20.60 -4.56 -11.67
N PHE A 65 -20.21 -4.14 -12.86
CA PHE A 65 -21.12 -3.51 -13.81
C PHE A 65 -22.25 -4.46 -14.26
N VAL A 66 -21.91 -5.70 -14.58
CA VAL A 66 -22.90 -6.70 -15.05
C VAL A 66 -23.90 -7.06 -13.94
N PHE A 67 -23.44 -7.26 -12.71
CA PHE A 67 -24.29 -7.73 -11.62
C PHE A 67 -25.00 -6.64 -10.82
N MET A 68 -24.41 -5.44 -10.73
CA MET A 68 -24.94 -4.34 -9.92
C MET A 68 -25.29 -3.09 -10.72
N GLY A 69 -25.02 -3.07 -12.02
CA GLY A 69 -25.30 -1.92 -12.88
C GLY A 69 -24.47 -0.69 -12.53
N ARG A 70 -24.97 0.50 -12.92
CA ARG A 70 -24.28 1.78 -12.69
C ARG A 70 -24.16 2.16 -11.22
N ASP A 71 -25.09 1.74 -10.39
CA ASP A 71 -25.06 2.07 -8.94
C ASP A 71 -23.91 1.35 -8.24
N GLY A 72 -23.56 0.14 -8.65
CA GLY A 72 -22.38 -0.57 -8.16
C GLY A 72 -21.04 0.10 -8.51
N MET A 73 -21.00 0.84 -9.62
CA MET A 73 -19.81 1.55 -10.08
C MET A 73 -19.49 2.82 -9.25
N THR A 74 -20.41 3.27 -8.41
CA THR A 74 -20.17 4.39 -7.49
C THR A 74 -19.49 3.95 -6.19
N ALA A 75 -19.50 2.64 -5.89
CA ALA A 75 -18.82 2.08 -4.75
C ALA A 75 -17.29 2.09 -4.98
N SER A 76 -16.55 2.44 -3.96
CA SER A 76 -15.08 2.48 -3.98
C SER A 76 -14.49 1.98 -2.66
N GLY A 77 -13.21 1.62 -2.68
CA GLY A 77 -12.50 1.19 -1.48
C GLY A 77 -13.13 -0.02 -0.78
N PRO A 78 -13.23 0.00 0.55
CA PRO A 78 -13.78 -1.11 1.34
C PRO A 78 -15.22 -1.48 0.97
N SER A 79 -16.03 -0.49 0.58
CA SER A 79 -17.43 -0.73 0.15
C SER A 79 -17.50 -1.58 -1.11
N LEU A 80 -16.61 -1.34 -2.08
CA LEU A 80 -16.54 -2.17 -3.29
C LEU A 80 -16.17 -3.62 -2.94
N MET A 81 -15.17 -3.81 -2.08
CA MET A 81 -14.63 -5.11 -1.74
C MET A 81 -15.55 -5.93 -0.82
N PHE A 82 -16.11 -5.32 0.22
CA PHE A 82 -16.85 -6.05 1.26
C PHE A 82 -18.37 -6.00 1.12
N VAL A 83 -18.91 -5.12 0.27
CA VAL A 83 -20.35 -5.02 0.02
C VAL A 83 -20.70 -5.43 -1.40
N SER A 84 -20.00 -4.89 -2.40
CA SER A 84 -20.33 -5.13 -3.80
C SER A 84 -19.89 -6.50 -4.29
N LEU A 85 -18.65 -6.91 -4.05
CA LEU A 85 -18.13 -8.20 -4.51
C LEU A 85 -18.83 -9.41 -3.89
N PRO A 86 -19.17 -9.45 -2.59
CA PRO A 86 -19.97 -10.56 -2.05
C PRO A 86 -21.32 -10.75 -2.75
N LYS A 87 -22.01 -9.64 -3.11
CA LYS A 87 -23.25 -9.71 -3.85
C LYS A 87 -23.08 -10.28 -5.26
N VAL A 88 -21.95 -9.95 -5.92
CA VAL A 88 -21.61 -10.55 -7.21
C VAL A 88 -21.40 -12.05 -7.06
N PHE A 89 -20.65 -12.50 -6.07
CA PHE A 89 -20.42 -13.93 -5.82
C PHE A 89 -21.71 -14.68 -5.46
N ASP A 90 -22.56 -14.07 -4.63
CA ASP A 90 -23.86 -14.65 -4.26
C ASP A 90 -24.76 -14.87 -5.50
N SER A 91 -24.76 -13.94 -6.44
CA SER A 91 -25.53 -14.05 -7.70
C SER A 91 -25.02 -15.17 -8.63
N MET A 92 -23.78 -15.64 -8.46
CA MET A 92 -23.20 -16.76 -9.21
C MET A 92 -23.54 -18.14 -8.62
N GLY A 93 -24.30 -18.20 -7.50
CA GLY A 93 -24.68 -19.44 -6.84
C GLY A 93 -23.49 -20.22 -6.25
N PHE A 94 -23.53 -21.56 -6.33
CA PHE A 94 -22.51 -22.41 -5.70
C PHE A 94 -21.08 -22.12 -6.19
N ALA A 95 -20.88 -21.87 -7.47
CA ALA A 95 -19.58 -21.50 -8.03
C ALA A 95 -19.08 -20.18 -7.43
N GLY A 96 -19.96 -19.21 -7.22
CA GLY A 96 -19.65 -17.94 -6.59
C GLY A 96 -19.17 -18.09 -5.15
N ASN A 97 -19.76 -18.98 -4.38
CA ASN A 97 -19.32 -19.26 -3.00
C ASN A 97 -17.88 -19.78 -2.94
N VAL A 98 -17.50 -20.69 -3.84
CA VAL A 98 -16.14 -21.24 -3.91
C VAL A 98 -15.16 -20.16 -4.36
N ILE A 99 -15.48 -19.43 -5.43
CA ILE A 99 -14.62 -18.35 -5.95
C ILE A 99 -14.48 -17.24 -4.90
N GLY A 100 -15.57 -16.86 -4.24
CA GLY A 100 -15.58 -15.87 -3.17
C GLY A 100 -14.71 -16.27 -1.98
N ALA A 101 -14.79 -17.53 -1.54
CA ALA A 101 -13.96 -18.05 -0.46
C ALA A 101 -12.45 -17.98 -0.81
N ILE A 102 -12.08 -18.40 -2.02
CA ILE A 102 -10.69 -18.32 -2.49
C ILE A 102 -10.25 -16.85 -2.60
N PHE A 103 -11.09 -15.99 -3.15
CA PHE A 103 -10.81 -14.56 -3.29
C PHE A 103 -10.55 -13.90 -1.94
N PHE A 104 -11.45 -14.09 -0.96
CA PHE A 104 -11.26 -13.49 0.37
C PHE A 104 -10.11 -14.10 1.15
N ALA A 105 -9.79 -15.38 0.95
CA ALA A 105 -8.59 -15.97 1.51
C ALA A 105 -7.32 -15.30 0.94
N MET A 106 -7.25 -15.08 -0.37
CA MET A 106 -6.14 -14.36 -0.99
C MET A 106 -6.04 -12.91 -0.49
N VAL A 107 -7.16 -12.20 -0.39
CA VAL A 107 -7.22 -10.83 0.17
C VAL A 107 -6.71 -10.81 1.61
N PHE A 108 -7.12 -11.78 2.42
CA PHE A 108 -6.64 -11.90 3.80
C PHE A 108 -5.12 -12.06 3.89
N PHE A 109 -4.53 -12.96 3.10
CA PHE A 109 -3.08 -13.15 3.08
C PHE A 109 -2.35 -11.92 2.53
N ALA A 110 -2.88 -11.27 1.50
CA ALA A 110 -2.32 -10.03 0.97
C ALA A 110 -2.34 -8.89 2.01
N ALA A 111 -3.44 -8.73 2.74
CA ALA A 111 -3.56 -7.76 3.81
C ALA A 111 -2.60 -8.07 4.98
N LEU A 112 -2.47 -9.35 5.35
CA LEU A 112 -1.57 -9.79 6.42
C LEU A 112 -0.10 -9.49 6.09
N THR A 113 0.34 -9.79 4.87
CA THR A 113 1.72 -9.51 4.44
C THR A 113 2.01 -8.01 4.41
N SER A 114 1.06 -7.21 3.96
CA SER A 114 1.18 -5.74 3.97
C SER A 114 1.23 -5.19 5.40
N ALA A 115 0.37 -5.70 6.29
CA ALA A 115 0.37 -5.28 7.69
C ALA A 115 1.71 -5.59 8.39
N VAL A 116 2.29 -6.77 8.15
CA VAL A 116 3.61 -7.14 8.68
C VAL A 116 4.70 -6.21 8.16
N SER A 117 4.63 -5.82 6.88
CA SER A 117 5.60 -4.91 6.26
C SER A 117 5.56 -3.50 6.87
N ILE A 118 4.36 -2.96 7.09
CA ILE A 118 4.17 -1.65 7.74
C ILE A 118 4.66 -1.71 9.20
N MET A 119 4.26 -2.77 9.92
CA MET A 119 4.68 -3.00 11.30
C MET A 119 6.21 -3.07 11.41
N GLU A 120 6.89 -3.77 10.51
CA GLU A 120 8.35 -3.87 10.52
C GLU A 120 9.02 -2.51 10.31
N ALA A 121 8.50 -1.66 9.41
CA ALA A 121 9.01 -0.31 9.20
C ALA A 121 8.91 0.56 10.45
N ILE A 122 7.78 0.48 11.18
CA ILE A 122 7.56 1.24 12.41
C ILE A 122 8.44 0.69 13.55
N VAL A 123 8.48 -0.63 13.71
CA VAL A 123 9.31 -1.30 14.74
C VAL A 123 10.77 -0.99 14.53
N SER A 124 11.28 -1.07 13.30
CA SER A 124 12.65 -0.71 12.94
C SER A 124 12.97 0.74 13.32
N SER A 125 12.07 1.67 12.96
CA SER A 125 12.21 3.08 13.32
C SER A 125 12.23 3.31 14.84
N PHE A 126 11.38 2.60 15.60
CA PHE A 126 11.36 2.69 17.07
C PHE A 126 12.63 2.12 17.71
N MET A 127 13.16 1.03 17.14
CA MET A 127 14.44 0.46 17.61
C MET A 127 15.58 1.43 17.41
N ASP A 128 15.64 2.10 16.26
CA ASP A 128 16.73 3.02 15.92
C ASP A 128 16.66 4.32 16.73
N GLU A 129 15.48 4.92 16.86
CA GLU A 129 15.29 6.21 17.55
C GLU A 129 15.37 6.06 19.08
N PHE A 130 14.63 5.08 19.64
CA PHE A 130 14.54 4.91 21.09
C PHE A 130 15.50 3.86 21.65
N LYS A 131 16.33 3.24 20.80
CA LYS A 131 17.27 2.15 21.18
C LYS A 131 16.58 1.02 21.97
N LEU A 132 15.36 0.71 21.57
CA LEU A 132 14.56 -0.32 22.22
C LEU A 132 14.90 -1.71 21.68
N ASN A 133 14.73 -2.72 22.53
CA ASN A 133 14.74 -4.11 22.08
C ASN A 133 13.54 -4.39 21.19
N ARG A 134 13.69 -5.24 20.16
CA ARG A 134 12.66 -5.62 19.20
C ARG A 134 11.32 -5.98 19.87
N ASN A 135 11.35 -6.80 20.93
CA ASN A 135 10.13 -7.22 21.64
C ASN A 135 9.37 -6.04 22.27
N LYS A 136 10.07 -5.06 22.81
CA LYS A 136 9.46 -3.86 23.39
C LYS A 136 8.90 -2.94 22.31
N ALA A 137 9.65 -2.72 21.23
CA ALA A 137 9.20 -1.90 20.11
C ALA A 137 7.95 -2.50 19.47
N THR A 138 7.93 -3.81 19.21
CA THR A 138 6.77 -4.53 18.69
C THR A 138 5.57 -4.46 19.62
N ALA A 139 5.77 -4.61 20.93
CA ALA A 139 4.66 -4.52 21.90
C ALA A 139 4.03 -3.12 21.92
N ILE A 140 4.85 -2.07 21.92
CA ILE A 140 4.38 -0.67 21.87
C ILE A 140 3.60 -0.42 20.60
N GLU A 141 4.15 -0.79 19.45
CA GLU A 141 3.50 -0.62 18.15
C GLU A 141 2.18 -1.38 18.09
N THR A 142 2.14 -2.63 18.56
CA THR A 142 0.91 -3.43 18.59
C THR A 142 -0.18 -2.77 19.44
N VAL A 143 0.15 -2.23 20.62
CA VAL A 143 -0.82 -1.53 21.46
C VAL A 143 -1.37 -0.28 20.76
N ILE A 144 -0.50 0.52 20.17
CA ILE A 144 -0.90 1.72 19.43
C ILE A 144 -1.76 1.32 18.22
N GLY A 145 -1.33 0.32 17.44
CA GLY A 145 -2.05 -0.18 16.28
C GLY A 145 -3.44 -0.69 16.62
N ILE A 146 -3.59 -1.47 17.70
CA ILE A 146 -4.91 -1.92 18.17
C ILE A 146 -5.78 -0.74 18.60
N ALA A 147 -5.25 0.23 19.31
CA ALA A 147 -6.02 1.41 19.75
C ALA A 147 -6.54 2.20 18.54
N VAL A 148 -5.69 2.45 17.54
CA VAL A 148 -6.08 3.13 16.30
C VAL A 148 -7.09 2.30 15.51
N ALA A 149 -6.87 0.98 15.37
CA ALA A 149 -7.79 0.08 14.68
C ALA A 149 -9.20 0.08 15.33
N VAL A 150 -9.28 0.09 16.66
CA VAL A 150 -10.56 0.19 17.39
C VAL A 150 -11.26 1.51 17.08
N ILE A 151 -10.55 2.64 17.03
CA ILE A 151 -11.12 3.94 16.67
C ILE A 151 -11.68 3.92 15.25
N VAL A 152 -10.94 3.36 14.31
CA VAL A 152 -11.37 3.22 12.90
C VAL A 152 -12.60 2.32 12.79
N CYS A 153 -12.63 1.17 13.50
CA CYS A 153 -13.78 0.28 13.50
C CYS A 153 -15.03 0.94 14.13
N LEU A 154 -14.87 1.72 15.18
CA LEU A 154 -15.95 2.49 15.78
C LEU A 154 -16.49 3.58 14.85
N GLY A 155 -15.63 4.11 13.97
CA GLY A 155 -16.01 5.08 12.94
C GLY A 155 -17.04 4.55 11.95
N TYR A 156 -17.10 3.24 11.74
CA TYR A 156 -18.11 2.61 10.87
C TYR A 156 -19.45 2.34 11.56
N ASN A 157 -19.52 2.38 12.90
CA ASN A 157 -20.71 1.95 13.63
C ASN A 157 -21.26 3.02 14.57
N LYS A 158 -20.46 3.50 15.51
CA LYS A 158 -20.91 4.41 16.58
C LYS A 158 -20.46 5.85 16.42
N LEU A 159 -19.28 6.05 15.83
CA LEU A 159 -18.70 7.37 15.57
C LEU A 159 -18.89 7.72 14.09
N LEU A 160 -20.14 7.85 13.66
CA LEU A 160 -20.47 8.27 12.30
C LEU A 160 -20.16 9.77 12.18
N PHE A 161 -18.95 10.09 11.78
CA PHE A 161 -18.60 11.43 11.36
C PHE A 161 -18.82 11.54 9.85
N ASP A 162 -19.66 12.46 9.45
CA ASP A 162 -19.88 12.82 8.07
C ASP A 162 -19.16 14.14 7.80
N ILE A 163 -17.88 14.07 7.46
CA ILE A 163 -17.07 15.25 7.14
C ILE A 163 -16.90 15.30 5.63
N LYS A 164 -17.22 16.46 5.04
CA LYS A 164 -17.00 16.71 3.62
C LYS A 164 -15.53 17.06 3.40
N LEU A 165 -14.81 16.16 2.73
CA LEU A 165 -13.42 16.37 2.34
C LEU A 165 -13.30 17.45 1.24
N PRO A 166 -12.10 18.05 1.06
CA PRO A 166 -11.85 19.04 0.01
C PRO A 166 -12.15 18.53 -1.41
N ASN A 167 -12.09 17.20 -1.61
CA ASN A 167 -12.47 16.54 -2.87
C ASN A 167 -14.00 16.38 -3.06
N GLY A 168 -14.81 16.81 -2.09
CA GLY A 168 -16.28 16.79 -2.13
C GLY A 168 -16.91 15.46 -1.71
N VAL A 169 -16.12 14.47 -1.31
CA VAL A 169 -16.60 13.16 -0.85
C VAL A 169 -16.96 13.24 0.63
N HIS A 170 -18.08 12.61 1.00
CA HIS A 170 -18.45 12.38 2.39
C HIS A 170 -17.57 11.28 2.98
N ALA A 171 -16.80 11.61 4.00
CA ALA A 171 -15.75 10.78 4.53
C ALA A 171 -16.00 10.35 5.98
N GLN A 172 -15.74 9.11 6.24
CA GLN A 172 -15.68 8.51 7.58
C GLN A 172 -14.24 8.59 8.13
N VAL A 173 -14.03 8.12 9.35
CA VAL A 173 -12.72 8.17 10.02
C VAL A 173 -11.62 7.52 9.17
N LEU A 174 -11.89 6.36 8.57
CA LEU A 174 -10.92 5.69 7.68
C LEU A 174 -10.57 6.55 6.46
N ASP A 175 -11.58 7.11 5.80
CA ASP A 175 -11.38 7.92 4.59
C ASP A 175 -10.58 9.19 4.89
N ILE A 176 -10.76 9.78 6.08
CA ILE A 176 -9.99 10.94 6.54
C ILE A 176 -8.53 10.54 6.78
N MET A 177 -8.29 9.43 7.47
CA MET A 177 -6.94 8.93 7.73
C MET A 177 -6.22 8.57 6.41
N ASP A 178 -6.93 7.93 5.49
CA ASP A 178 -6.41 7.60 4.16
C ASP A 178 -6.07 8.88 3.37
N TYR A 179 -6.96 9.87 3.37
CA TYR A 179 -6.72 11.16 2.71
C TYR A 179 -5.49 11.88 3.28
N VAL A 180 -5.37 11.96 4.60
CA VAL A 180 -4.22 12.61 5.26
C VAL A 180 -2.92 11.84 4.96
N SER A 181 -2.95 10.53 5.04
CA SER A 181 -1.77 9.68 4.77
C SER A 181 -1.33 9.81 3.30
N ASN A 182 -2.24 9.55 2.36
CA ASN A 182 -1.89 9.42 0.95
C ASN A 182 -1.75 10.75 0.22
N ASN A 183 -2.63 11.72 0.53
CA ASN A 183 -2.65 12.99 -0.21
C ASN A 183 -1.84 14.11 0.43
N VAL A 184 -1.49 13.97 1.73
CA VAL A 184 -0.72 15.00 2.44
C VAL A 184 0.65 14.49 2.88
N LEU A 185 0.70 13.43 3.68
CA LEU A 185 1.96 12.96 4.28
C LEU A 185 2.89 12.32 3.25
N MET A 186 2.38 11.44 2.38
CA MET A 186 3.22 10.79 1.37
C MET A 186 3.92 11.76 0.41
N PRO A 187 3.24 12.76 -0.19
CA PRO A 187 3.90 13.75 -1.03
C PRO A 187 4.98 14.54 -0.27
N ILE A 188 4.72 14.91 0.99
CA ILE A 188 5.69 15.64 1.82
C ILE A 188 6.95 14.79 2.05
N VAL A 189 6.77 13.53 2.46
CA VAL A 189 7.89 12.59 2.67
C VAL A 189 8.63 12.33 1.37
N SER A 190 7.92 12.16 0.26
CA SER A 190 8.50 11.95 -1.07
C SER A 190 9.38 13.14 -1.49
N ILE A 191 8.87 14.35 -1.35
CA ILE A 191 9.65 15.58 -1.62
C ILE A 191 10.87 15.66 -0.71
N GLY A 192 10.71 15.39 0.59
CA GLY A 192 11.81 15.37 1.55
C GLY A 192 12.89 14.35 1.16
N THR A 193 12.49 13.16 0.75
CA THR A 193 13.40 12.11 0.28
C THR A 193 14.12 12.52 -1.00
N CYS A 194 13.43 13.13 -1.95
CA CYS A 194 14.03 13.65 -3.17
C CYS A 194 15.08 14.74 -2.89
N ILE A 195 14.80 15.64 -1.94
CA ILE A 195 15.76 16.67 -1.52
C ILE A 195 16.97 16.03 -0.83
N LEU A 196 16.74 15.08 0.06
CA LEU A 196 17.81 14.36 0.77
C LEU A 196 18.75 13.66 -0.22
N ILE A 197 18.19 12.91 -1.15
CA ILE A 197 18.97 12.13 -2.13
C ILE A 197 19.63 13.06 -3.17
N GLY A 198 18.88 14.04 -3.69
CA GLY A 198 19.35 14.90 -4.77
C GLY A 198 20.42 15.92 -4.34
N TRP A 199 20.28 16.50 -3.12
CA TRP A 199 21.13 17.60 -2.69
C TRP A 199 22.11 17.22 -1.60
N ILE A 200 21.72 16.36 -0.65
CA ILE A 200 22.57 16.01 0.51
C ILE A 200 23.45 14.80 0.20
N LEU A 201 22.86 13.66 -0.19
CA LEU A 201 23.60 12.43 -0.48
C LEU A 201 24.31 12.44 -1.83
N LYS A 202 23.85 13.29 -2.76
CA LYS A 202 24.26 13.39 -4.18
C LYS A 202 23.93 12.12 -5.00
N PRO A 203 23.47 12.28 -6.24
CA PRO A 203 23.06 11.16 -7.09
C PRO A 203 24.17 10.13 -7.36
N LYS A 204 25.44 10.54 -7.29
CA LYS A 204 26.59 9.66 -7.49
C LYS A 204 26.63 8.50 -6.49
N THR A 205 26.23 8.73 -5.23
CA THR A 205 26.21 7.68 -4.20
C THR A 205 25.15 6.62 -4.50
N VAL A 206 23.96 7.05 -4.93
CA VAL A 206 22.86 6.14 -5.31
C VAL A 206 23.21 5.36 -6.58
N ILE A 207 23.78 6.03 -7.56
CA ILE A 207 24.27 5.41 -8.80
C ILE A 207 25.36 4.38 -8.49
N CYS A 208 26.31 4.72 -7.61
CA CYS A 208 27.34 3.80 -7.16
C CYS A 208 26.73 2.53 -6.54
N LEU A 209 25.75 2.66 -5.62
CA LEU A 209 25.04 1.53 -5.01
C LEU A 209 24.30 0.66 -6.03
N LEU A 210 23.70 1.26 -7.05
CA LEU A 210 22.98 0.54 -8.10
C LEU A 210 23.90 -0.24 -9.04
N TYR A 211 25.10 0.29 -9.32
CA TYR A 211 26.06 -0.29 -10.26
C TYR A 211 27.17 -1.12 -9.62
N THR A 212 27.39 -1.01 -8.30
CA THR A 212 28.36 -1.83 -7.55
C THR A 212 27.78 -3.15 -7.03
N SER A 213 26.51 -3.44 -7.30
CA SER A 213 26.00 -4.78 -7.13
C SER A 213 26.82 -5.73 -8.02
N PRO A 214 27.51 -6.77 -7.48
CA PRO A 214 28.44 -7.58 -8.24
C PRO A 214 27.77 -8.17 -9.47
N SER A 215 28.31 -7.82 -10.61
CA SER A 215 27.91 -8.42 -11.88
C SER A 215 28.16 -9.93 -11.80
N PRO A 216 27.31 -10.79 -12.40
CA PRO A 216 27.60 -12.22 -12.53
C PRO A 216 28.96 -12.55 -13.16
N ARG A 217 29.59 -11.58 -13.83
CA ARG A 217 30.93 -11.70 -14.39
C ARG A 217 32.05 -11.63 -13.34
N ASP A 218 31.85 -10.94 -12.22
CA ASP A 218 32.89 -10.82 -11.19
C ASP A 218 32.99 -12.06 -10.32
N ARG A 219 32.00 -12.97 -10.35
CA ARG A 219 32.03 -14.27 -9.66
C ARG A 219 32.85 -15.35 -10.37
N SER A 220 33.25 -15.12 -11.60
CA SER A 220 34.04 -16.12 -12.37
C SER A 220 35.57 -15.98 -12.21
N VAL A 221 36.01 -15.03 -11.38
CA VAL A 221 37.45 -14.69 -11.22
C VAL A 221 37.95 -14.91 -9.77
N SER A 222 37.11 -15.48 -8.88
CA SER A 222 37.54 -15.85 -7.52
C SER A 222 37.54 -17.34 -7.32
#